data_1ae67d2c80b1a289dfe1560234461509
#
_entry.id   1ae67d2c80b1a289dfe1560234461509
#
_cell.length_a   1.000
_cell.length_b   1.000
_cell.length_c   1.000
_cell.angle_alpha   90.00
_cell.angle_beta   90.00
_cell.angle_gamma   90.00
#
_symmetry.space_group_name_H-M   'P 1'
#
loop_
_entity.id
_entity.type
_entity.pdbx_description
1 polymer ?
#
loop_
_entity_poly.entity_id
_entity_poly.type
_entity_poly.pdbx_seq_one_letter_code
_entity_poly.pdbx_strand_id
1 'polypeptide(L)'
;MNILLIGGSDNLANRLIASFNKEGHRVSVLTGSYHTGKKYNRVFELYNFPYSSNVLTEIFESVAPDLTVCMGIHDSNYRWEDPMKDSMEFITSFMNILNAFSALGRGRFVLLSSDAVYKDSLPHLITEETEPDANDLKGLSLIEAESLCEKYRSVFGADILTIRLDSSSHASRRLFR
;
A
#
# COMPACT_ATOMS: atom_id res chain seq x y z
N MET A 1 -10.17 13.52 9.41
CA MET A 1 -9.47 13.44 8.11
C MET A 1 -10.22 12.50 7.19
N ASN A 2 -10.11 12.71 5.88
CA ASN A 2 -10.50 11.73 4.87
C ASN A 2 -9.31 10.80 4.62
N ILE A 3 -9.52 9.50 4.75
CA ILE A 3 -8.48 8.48 4.55
C ILE A 3 -8.89 7.58 3.39
N LEU A 4 -7.99 7.37 2.44
CA LEU A 4 -8.11 6.38 1.39
C LEU A 4 -7.18 5.21 1.69
N LEU A 5 -7.74 4.02 1.92
CA LEU A 5 -6.98 2.79 2.07
C LEU A 5 -7.06 2.00 0.77
N ILE A 6 -5.91 1.66 0.19
CA ILE A 6 -5.80 0.89 -1.05
C ILE A 6 -5.32 -0.52 -0.70
N GLY A 7 -6.11 -1.54 -1.02
CA GLY A 7 -5.84 -2.94 -0.69
C GLY A 7 -6.44 -3.39 0.63
N GLY A 8 -7.66 -3.00 0.92
CA GLY A 8 -8.32 -3.18 2.22
C GLY A 8 -8.83 -4.58 2.58
N SER A 9 -8.26 -5.66 2.03
CA SER A 9 -8.87 -7.00 2.13
C SER A 9 -8.33 -7.91 3.25
N ASP A 10 -7.22 -7.58 3.89
CA ASP A 10 -6.56 -8.41 4.89
C ASP A 10 -6.85 -8.04 6.36
N ASN A 11 -6.25 -8.78 7.30
CA ASN A 11 -6.39 -8.53 8.73
C ASN A 11 -5.76 -7.19 9.17
N LEU A 12 -4.66 -6.78 8.55
CA LEU A 12 -3.99 -5.52 8.86
C LEU A 12 -4.87 -4.34 8.45
N ALA A 13 -5.39 -4.36 7.22
CA ALA A 13 -6.34 -3.36 6.74
C ALA A 13 -7.55 -3.22 7.66
N ASN A 14 -8.10 -4.36 8.12
CA ASN A 14 -9.24 -4.37 9.02
C ASN A 14 -8.96 -3.68 10.36
N ARG A 15 -7.76 -3.88 10.90
CA ARG A 15 -7.32 -3.25 12.15
C ARG A 15 -7.09 -1.75 11.96
N LEU A 16 -6.48 -1.34 10.85
CA LEU A 16 -6.29 0.07 10.51
C LEU A 16 -7.64 0.78 10.37
N ILE A 17 -8.58 0.20 9.61
CA ILE A 17 -9.92 0.76 9.42
C ILE A 17 -10.65 0.90 10.77
N ALA A 18 -10.57 -0.11 11.63
CA ALA A 18 -11.20 -0.06 12.95
C ALA A 18 -10.58 1.05 13.82
N SER A 19 -9.26 1.22 13.80
CA SER A 19 -8.56 2.27 14.54
C SER A 19 -8.94 3.66 14.02
N PHE A 20 -8.89 3.88 12.71
CA PHE A 20 -9.25 5.16 12.11
C PHE A 20 -10.70 5.56 12.37
N ASN A 21 -11.63 4.60 12.29
CA ASN A 21 -13.03 4.84 12.62
C ASN A 21 -13.24 5.20 14.08
N LYS A 22 -12.50 4.55 15.00
CA LYS A 22 -12.54 4.85 16.43
C LYS A 22 -12.10 6.27 16.74
N GLU A 23 -11.14 6.78 15.97
CA GLU A 23 -10.66 8.15 16.06
C GLU A 23 -11.52 9.17 15.31
N GLY A 24 -12.63 8.75 14.71
CA GLY A 24 -13.57 9.62 14.02
C GLY A 24 -13.16 10.02 12.61
N HIS A 25 -12.24 9.29 11.98
CA HIS A 25 -11.83 9.53 10.60
C HIS A 25 -12.84 8.92 9.62
N ARG A 26 -12.91 9.51 8.41
CA ARG A 26 -13.76 9.01 7.32
C ARG A 26 -12.91 8.12 6.42
N VAL A 27 -13.11 6.81 6.48
CA VAL A 27 -12.32 5.84 5.74
C VAL A 27 -13.04 5.42 4.47
N SER A 28 -12.40 5.64 3.32
CA SER A 28 -12.78 5.07 2.03
C SER A 28 -11.80 3.96 1.66
N VAL A 29 -12.27 2.89 1.05
CA VAL A 29 -11.45 1.72 0.72
C VAL A 29 -11.52 1.44 -0.76
N LEU A 30 -10.36 1.23 -1.38
CA LEU A 30 -10.21 0.67 -2.71
C LEU A 30 -9.78 -0.79 -2.56
N THR A 31 -10.55 -1.72 -3.11
CA THR A 31 -10.30 -3.16 -2.98
C THR A 31 -10.76 -3.93 -4.21
N GLY A 32 -10.09 -5.04 -4.53
CA GLY A 32 -10.53 -6.01 -5.53
C GLY A 32 -11.37 -7.15 -4.96
N SER A 33 -11.62 -7.17 -3.66
CA SER A 33 -12.44 -8.22 -3.02
C SER A 33 -13.56 -7.63 -2.18
N TYR A 34 -14.74 -8.24 -2.28
CA TYR A 34 -15.93 -7.81 -1.55
C TYR A 34 -15.83 -8.13 -0.05
N HIS A 35 -16.13 -7.13 0.78
CA HIS A 35 -16.16 -7.28 2.24
C HIS A 35 -17.53 -6.95 2.81
N THR A 36 -18.19 -7.94 3.39
CA THR A 36 -19.42 -7.74 4.15
C THR A 36 -19.15 -7.33 5.60
N GLY A 37 -19.94 -6.40 6.11
CA GLY A 37 -20.06 -6.16 7.55
C GLY A 37 -19.14 -5.11 8.18
N LYS A 38 -18.40 -4.31 7.38
CA LYS A 38 -17.53 -3.25 7.90
C LYS A 38 -18.08 -1.85 7.65
N LYS A 39 -17.78 -0.93 8.57
CA LYS A 39 -18.18 0.48 8.44
C LYS A 39 -17.13 1.23 7.60
N TYR A 40 -17.40 1.39 6.32
CA TYR A 40 -16.68 2.29 5.44
C TYR A 40 -17.52 3.53 5.14
N ASN A 41 -16.86 4.64 4.85
CA ASN A 41 -17.55 5.79 4.28
C ASN A 41 -17.92 5.55 2.82
N ARG A 42 -16.98 4.97 2.05
CA ARG A 42 -17.16 4.52 0.66
C ARG A 42 -16.32 3.27 0.39
N VAL A 43 -16.79 2.43 -0.52
CA VAL A 43 -16.01 1.30 -1.07
C VAL A 43 -15.95 1.46 -2.58
N PHE A 44 -14.76 1.35 -3.13
CA PHE A 44 -14.50 1.29 -4.56
C PHE A 44 -14.00 -0.11 -4.88
N GLU A 45 -14.78 -0.84 -5.66
CA GLU A 45 -14.45 -2.22 -6.03
C GLU A 45 -13.82 -2.24 -7.42
N LEU A 46 -12.54 -2.53 -7.49
CA LEU A 46 -11.79 -2.68 -8.73
C LEU A 46 -11.19 -4.07 -8.80
N TYR A 47 -11.71 -4.89 -9.71
CA TYR A 47 -11.31 -6.29 -9.88
C TYR A 47 -10.29 -6.51 -10.99
N ASN A 48 -10.10 -5.51 -11.84
CA ASN A 48 -9.20 -5.60 -12.99
C ASN A 48 -7.84 -4.97 -12.66
N PHE A 49 -6.78 -5.73 -12.86
CA PHE A 49 -5.41 -5.26 -12.79
C PHE A 49 -4.81 -5.15 -14.20
N PRO A 50 -3.90 -4.20 -14.43
CA PRO A 50 -3.53 -3.12 -13.51
C PRO A 50 -4.66 -2.10 -13.34
N TYR A 51 -4.69 -1.41 -12.20
CA TYR A 51 -5.67 -0.35 -11.95
C TYR A 51 -5.58 0.76 -12.99
N SER A 52 -6.72 1.11 -13.60
CA SER A 52 -6.82 2.16 -14.61
C SER A 52 -6.49 3.54 -14.02
N SER A 53 -5.63 4.29 -14.71
CA SER A 53 -5.25 5.65 -14.31
C SER A 53 -6.46 6.59 -14.20
N ASN A 54 -7.39 6.55 -15.17
CA ASN A 54 -8.58 7.42 -15.17
C ASN A 54 -9.47 7.13 -13.95
N VAL A 55 -9.73 5.85 -13.67
CA VAL A 55 -10.56 5.45 -12.53
C VAL A 55 -9.92 5.86 -11.20
N LEU A 56 -8.60 5.71 -11.07
CA LEU A 56 -7.89 6.15 -9.89
C LEU A 56 -7.97 7.68 -9.71
N THR A 57 -7.81 8.44 -10.78
CA THR A 57 -7.95 9.91 -10.72
C THR A 57 -9.34 10.31 -10.21
N GLU A 58 -10.41 9.73 -10.76
CA GLU A 58 -11.78 9.98 -10.28
C GLU A 58 -11.97 9.62 -8.80
N ILE A 59 -11.40 8.50 -8.35
CA ILE A 59 -11.45 8.09 -6.94
C ILE A 59 -10.73 9.12 -6.05
N PHE A 60 -9.50 9.50 -6.40
CA PHE A 60 -8.72 10.47 -5.62
C PHE A 60 -9.42 11.84 -5.56
N GLU A 61 -9.96 12.32 -6.66
CA GLU A 61 -10.74 13.57 -6.71
C GLU A 61 -12.01 13.47 -5.84
N SER A 62 -12.75 12.35 -5.92
CA SER A 62 -14.00 12.17 -5.18
C SER A 62 -13.81 12.01 -3.68
N VAL A 63 -12.70 11.41 -3.23
CA VAL A 63 -12.37 11.21 -1.81
C VAL A 63 -11.64 12.42 -1.25
N ALA A 64 -10.80 13.06 -2.07
CA ALA A 64 -9.88 14.14 -1.68
C ALA A 64 -9.14 13.79 -0.37
N PRO A 65 -8.37 12.67 -0.32
CA PRO A 65 -7.81 12.15 0.90
C PRO A 65 -6.78 13.09 1.52
N ASP A 66 -6.83 13.23 2.84
CA ASP A 66 -5.78 13.85 3.63
C ASP A 66 -4.63 12.85 3.90
N LEU A 67 -4.98 11.55 3.92
CA LEU A 67 -4.05 10.43 4.07
C LEU A 67 -4.44 9.31 3.11
N THR A 68 -3.48 8.84 2.31
CA THR A 68 -3.60 7.62 1.52
C THR A 68 -2.69 6.55 2.11
N VAL A 69 -3.23 5.38 2.42
CA VAL A 69 -2.46 4.21 2.87
C VAL A 69 -2.54 3.13 1.79
N CYS A 70 -1.41 2.86 1.16
CA CYS A 70 -1.28 1.78 0.18
C CYS A 70 -0.71 0.55 0.85
N MET A 71 -1.48 -0.54 0.83
CA MET A 71 -1.12 -1.81 1.46
C MET A 71 0.01 -2.55 0.74
N GLY A 72 0.34 -2.14 -0.49
CA GLY A 72 1.40 -2.77 -1.26
C GLY A 72 1.14 -4.27 -1.44
N ILE A 73 2.13 -5.09 -1.11
CA ILE A 73 2.02 -6.56 -1.19
C ILE A 73 1.12 -7.18 -0.11
N HIS A 74 0.73 -6.43 0.92
CA HIS A 74 -0.23 -6.87 1.92
C HIS A 74 -1.67 -6.83 1.39
N ASP A 75 -1.86 -6.33 0.16
CA ASP A 75 -3.13 -6.44 -0.54
C ASP A 75 -3.32 -7.89 -1.03
N SER A 76 -4.31 -8.59 -0.47
CA SER A 76 -4.63 -9.98 -0.83
C SER A 76 -5.14 -10.15 -2.28
N ASN A 77 -5.32 -9.06 -3.02
CA ASN A 77 -5.62 -9.11 -4.45
C ASN A 77 -4.41 -9.58 -5.27
N TYR A 78 -3.20 -9.38 -4.76
CA TYR A 78 -1.97 -9.91 -5.38
C TYR A 78 -1.65 -11.30 -4.80
N ARG A 79 -1.96 -12.34 -5.56
CA ARG A 79 -1.78 -13.73 -5.11
C ARG A 79 -0.38 -14.28 -5.31
N TRP A 80 0.38 -13.67 -6.21
CA TRP A 80 1.74 -14.08 -6.58
C TRP A 80 1.81 -15.52 -7.13
N GLU A 81 0.74 -15.96 -7.82
CA GLU A 81 0.68 -17.26 -8.47
C GLU A 81 1.49 -17.30 -9.77
N ASP A 82 1.52 -16.18 -10.50
CA ASP A 82 2.39 -15.93 -11.66
C ASP A 82 3.29 -14.71 -11.32
N PRO A 83 4.49 -14.94 -10.76
CA PRO A 83 5.32 -13.86 -10.24
C PRO A 83 5.68 -12.78 -11.27
N MET A 84 5.88 -13.16 -12.54
CA MET A 84 6.20 -12.19 -13.60
C MET A 84 4.99 -11.29 -13.91
N LYS A 85 3.84 -11.90 -14.14
CA LYS A 85 2.60 -11.18 -14.42
C LYS A 85 2.20 -10.31 -13.23
N ASP A 86 2.20 -10.89 -12.03
CA ASP A 86 1.79 -10.21 -10.80
C ASP A 86 2.71 -9.02 -10.48
N SER A 87 4.03 -9.14 -10.75
CA SER A 87 4.98 -8.03 -10.63
C SER A 87 4.66 -6.89 -11.60
N MET A 88 4.38 -7.20 -12.87
CA MET A 88 4.05 -6.19 -13.86
C MET A 88 2.74 -5.46 -13.52
N GLU A 89 1.72 -6.20 -13.11
CA GLU A 89 0.43 -5.64 -12.71
C GLU A 89 0.55 -4.78 -11.44
N PHE A 90 1.34 -5.24 -10.46
CA PHE A 90 1.60 -4.49 -9.23
C PHE A 90 2.30 -3.16 -9.53
N ILE A 91 3.43 -3.18 -10.24
CA ILE A 91 4.19 -1.95 -10.53
C ILE A 91 3.38 -0.97 -11.37
N THR A 92 2.66 -1.47 -12.40
CA THR A 92 1.81 -0.61 -13.24
C THR A 92 0.69 0.03 -12.41
N SER A 93 0.00 -0.75 -11.57
CA SER A 93 -1.03 -0.24 -10.66
C SER A 93 -0.46 0.78 -9.69
N PHE A 94 0.72 0.51 -9.13
CA PHE A 94 1.37 1.38 -8.18
C PHE A 94 1.78 2.73 -8.80
N MET A 95 2.32 2.71 -10.01
CA MET A 95 2.62 3.94 -10.77
C MET A 95 1.35 4.77 -11.03
N ASN A 96 0.24 4.11 -11.42
CA ASN A 96 -1.03 4.80 -11.64
C ASN A 96 -1.58 5.41 -10.34
N ILE A 97 -1.43 4.72 -9.21
CA ILE A 97 -1.80 5.23 -7.87
C ILE A 97 -0.95 6.47 -7.51
N LEU A 98 0.37 6.41 -7.68
CA LEU A 98 1.25 7.54 -7.40
C LEU A 98 0.97 8.74 -8.32
N ASN A 99 0.68 8.50 -9.60
CA ASN A 99 0.27 9.54 -10.53
C ASN A 99 -1.02 10.24 -10.08
N ALA A 100 -2.05 9.47 -9.71
CA ALA A 100 -3.33 10.03 -9.24
C ALA A 100 -3.14 10.81 -7.92
N PHE A 101 -2.34 10.28 -6.98
CA PHE A 101 -1.99 10.97 -5.74
C PHE A 101 -1.23 12.28 -6.02
N SER A 102 -0.21 12.24 -6.87
CA SER A 102 0.60 13.42 -7.20
C SER A 102 -0.22 14.49 -7.92
N ALA A 103 -1.11 14.08 -8.83
CA ALA A 103 -2.01 15.00 -9.54
C ALA A 103 -2.98 15.73 -8.60
N LEU A 104 -3.41 15.09 -7.50
CA LEU A 104 -4.23 15.72 -6.47
C LEU A 104 -3.49 16.88 -5.76
N GLY A 105 -2.17 16.84 -5.68
CA GLY A 105 -1.32 17.90 -5.13
C GLY A 105 -1.49 18.18 -3.63
N ARG A 106 -2.06 17.21 -2.87
CA ARG A 106 -2.31 17.36 -1.43
C ARG A 106 -2.34 16.01 -0.71
N GLY A 107 -2.25 16.08 0.62
CA GLY A 107 -2.32 14.93 1.51
C GLY A 107 -0.98 14.23 1.65
N ARG A 108 -0.97 13.19 2.50
CA ARG A 108 0.19 12.31 2.70
C ARG A 108 -0.09 10.94 2.14
N PHE A 109 0.91 10.36 1.51
CA PHE A 109 0.89 8.97 1.04
C PHE A 109 1.77 8.10 1.94
N VAL A 110 1.28 6.94 2.34
CA VAL A 110 2.03 5.94 3.10
C VAL A 110 2.04 4.63 2.32
N LEU A 111 3.22 4.18 1.93
CA LEU A 111 3.42 2.83 1.40
C LEU A 111 3.73 1.89 2.57
N LEU A 112 2.95 0.83 2.73
CA LEU A 112 3.28 -0.30 3.59
C LEU A 112 4.10 -1.31 2.77
N SER A 113 5.40 -1.26 2.96
CA SER A 113 6.37 -2.21 2.41
C SER A 113 6.58 -3.38 3.39
N SER A 114 7.54 -4.26 3.13
CA SER A 114 7.79 -5.47 3.92
C SER A 114 9.28 -5.75 4.03
N ASP A 115 9.64 -6.60 4.99
CA ASP A 115 10.93 -7.25 5.12
C ASP A 115 11.30 -8.15 3.92
N ALA A 116 10.34 -8.46 3.03
CA ALA A 116 10.60 -9.17 1.78
C ALA A 116 11.56 -8.42 0.82
N VAL A 117 11.86 -7.14 1.09
CA VAL A 117 12.92 -6.40 0.39
C VAL A 117 14.32 -6.89 0.73
N TYR A 118 14.48 -7.75 1.74
CA TYR A 118 15.75 -8.30 2.18
C TYR A 118 15.86 -9.79 1.85
N LYS A 119 17.10 -10.27 1.72
CA LYS A 119 17.37 -11.72 1.60
C LYS A 119 17.12 -12.42 2.93
N ASP A 120 16.57 -13.63 2.87
CA ASP A 120 16.33 -14.50 4.04
C ASP A 120 17.62 -14.85 4.84
N SER A 121 18.78 -14.70 4.21
CA SER A 121 20.07 -15.14 4.74
C SER A 121 20.98 -14.01 5.21
N LEU A 122 20.42 -12.88 5.66
CA LEU A 122 21.25 -11.82 6.22
C LEU A 122 21.93 -12.29 7.53
N PRO A 123 23.26 -12.16 7.64
CA PRO A 123 24.00 -12.68 8.79
C PRO A 123 23.92 -11.79 10.04
N HIS A 124 23.20 -10.68 9.98
CA HIS A 124 23.13 -9.67 11.02
C HIS A 124 21.74 -9.06 11.16
N LEU A 125 21.52 -8.34 12.23
CA LEU A 125 20.28 -7.64 12.51
C LEU A 125 19.99 -6.61 11.40
N ILE A 126 18.76 -6.63 10.86
CA ILE A 126 18.29 -5.64 9.90
C ILE A 126 18.04 -4.32 10.63
N THR A 127 18.55 -3.24 10.07
CA THR A 127 18.36 -1.86 10.54
C THR A 127 17.80 -1.02 9.39
N GLU A 128 17.42 0.23 9.68
CA GLU A 128 16.97 1.18 8.67
C GLU A 128 18.03 1.51 7.61
N GLU A 129 19.33 1.29 7.95
CA GLU A 129 20.48 1.51 7.05
C GLU A 129 20.79 0.27 6.19
N THR A 130 20.15 -0.87 6.45
CA THR A 130 20.37 -2.09 5.66
C THR A 130 19.82 -1.89 4.24
N GLU A 131 20.71 -2.03 3.25
CA GLU A 131 20.32 -1.91 1.86
C GLU A 131 19.40 -3.06 1.43
N PRO A 132 18.29 -2.75 0.72
CA PRO A 132 17.43 -3.77 0.16
C PRO A 132 18.15 -4.64 -0.88
N ASP A 133 17.97 -5.96 -0.77
CA ASP A 133 18.55 -6.93 -1.71
C ASP A 133 17.68 -8.19 -1.73
N ALA A 134 16.58 -8.16 -2.49
CA ALA A 134 15.61 -9.25 -2.53
C ALA A 134 16.04 -10.41 -3.42
N ASN A 135 15.56 -11.61 -3.10
CA ASN A 135 15.85 -12.85 -3.85
C ASN A 135 14.76 -13.22 -4.86
N ASP A 136 13.57 -12.62 -4.77
CA ASP A 136 12.44 -12.96 -5.61
C ASP A 136 11.79 -11.74 -6.26
N LEU A 137 10.90 -11.97 -7.24
CA LEU A 137 10.23 -10.91 -7.97
C LEU A 137 9.29 -10.09 -7.08
N LYS A 138 8.74 -10.67 -6.03
CA LYS A 138 7.88 -9.97 -5.07
C LYS A 138 8.68 -8.92 -4.30
N GLY A 139 9.81 -9.29 -3.74
CA GLY A 139 10.70 -8.38 -3.05
C GLY A 139 11.30 -7.32 -3.98
N LEU A 140 11.71 -7.72 -5.21
CA LEU A 140 12.18 -6.78 -6.22
C LEU A 140 11.11 -5.75 -6.60
N SER A 141 9.85 -6.17 -6.73
CA SER A 141 8.74 -5.25 -7.00
C SER A 141 8.53 -4.24 -5.88
N LEU A 142 8.75 -4.65 -4.62
CA LEU A 142 8.70 -3.71 -3.49
C LEU A 142 9.85 -2.73 -3.50
N ILE A 143 11.08 -3.17 -3.78
CA ILE A 143 12.25 -2.29 -3.92
C ILE A 143 11.96 -1.24 -5.00
N GLU A 144 11.39 -1.65 -6.13
CA GLU A 144 10.99 -0.72 -7.18
C GLU A 144 9.90 0.26 -6.72
N ALA A 145 8.89 -0.21 -6.00
CA ALA A 145 7.84 0.65 -5.45
C ALA A 145 8.41 1.69 -4.45
N GLU A 146 9.34 1.29 -3.58
CA GLU A 146 10.03 2.21 -2.67
C GLU A 146 10.88 3.24 -3.44
N SER A 147 11.58 2.80 -4.49
CA SER A 147 12.34 3.68 -5.37
C SER A 147 11.45 4.70 -6.09
N LEU A 148 10.28 4.29 -6.56
CA LEU A 148 9.28 5.20 -7.13
C LEU A 148 8.80 6.22 -6.10
N CYS A 149 8.50 5.81 -4.86
CA CYS A 149 8.14 6.72 -3.77
C CYS A 149 9.21 7.80 -3.55
N GLU A 150 10.49 7.39 -3.52
CA GLU A 150 11.62 8.32 -3.37
C GLU A 150 11.72 9.30 -4.54
N LYS A 151 11.50 8.83 -5.78
CA LYS A 151 11.49 9.69 -6.96
C LYS A 151 10.35 10.70 -6.93
N TYR A 152 9.14 10.27 -6.57
CA TYR A 152 8.00 11.20 -6.45
C TYR A 152 8.22 12.23 -5.34
N ARG A 153 8.84 11.83 -4.24
CA ARG A 153 9.22 12.74 -3.14
C ARG A 153 10.25 13.79 -3.60
N SER A 154 11.32 13.33 -4.26
CA SER A 154 12.44 14.20 -4.64
C SER A 154 12.14 15.09 -5.85
N VAL A 155 11.38 14.61 -6.84
CA VAL A 155 11.13 15.32 -8.09
C VAL A 155 9.87 16.20 -8.00
N PHE A 156 8.81 15.67 -7.40
CA PHE A 156 7.51 16.36 -7.34
C PHE A 156 7.20 16.98 -5.98
N GLY A 157 8.08 16.81 -4.98
CA GLY A 157 7.83 17.31 -3.62
C GLY A 157 6.66 16.62 -2.91
N ALA A 158 6.29 15.43 -3.34
CA ALA A 158 5.17 14.68 -2.77
C ALA A 158 5.47 14.25 -1.32
N ASP A 159 4.48 14.42 -0.42
CA ASP A 159 4.60 13.97 0.97
C ASP A 159 4.35 12.46 1.06
N ILE A 160 5.42 11.69 0.93
CA ILE A 160 5.39 10.22 0.90
C ILE A 160 6.24 9.65 2.03
N LEU A 161 5.69 8.68 2.75
CA LEU A 161 6.37 7.86 3.76
C LEU A 161 6.33 6.40 3.36
N THR A 162 7.45 5.69 3.48
CA THR A 162 7.53 4.23 3.33
C THR A 162 7.77 3.60 4.68
N ILE A 163 6.98 2.56 5.01
CA ILE A 163 7.10 1.79 6.27
C ILE A 163 7.30 0.32 5.89
N ARG A 164 8.43 -0.25 6.24
CA ARG A 164 8.70 -1.70 6.10
C ARG A 164 8.14 -2.44 7.30
N LEU A 165 7.22 -3.36 7.06
CA LEU A 165 6.63 -4.19 8.09
C LEU A 165 7.36 -5.54 8.16
N ASP A 166 7.60 -6.02 9.37
CA ASP A 166 8.12 -7.36 9.60
C ASP A 166 7.00 -8.39 9.37
N SER A 167 7.20 -9.31 8.41
CA SER A 167 6.25 -10.37 8.08
C SER A 167 6.11 -11.39 9.22
N SER A 168 7.13 -11.57 10.07
CA SER A 168 7.07 -12.43 11.25
C SER A 168 6.11 -11.89 12.32
N SER A 169 5.82 -10.59 12.28
CA SER A 169 4.88 -9.93 13.20
C SER A 169 3.42 -10.34 13.01
N HIS A 170 3.09 -11.04 11.92
CA HIS A 170 1.77 -11.68 11.78
C HIS A 170 1.51 -12.72 12.89
N ALA A 171 2.56 -13.23 13.54
CA ALA A 171 2.47 -14.13 14.70
C ALA A 171 2.41 -13.41 16.05
N SER A 172 2.84 -12.15 16.14
CA SER A 172 2.90 -11.44 17.41
C SER A 172 1.71 -10.52 17.65
N ARG A 173 0.68 -11.07 18.29
CA ARG A 173 -0.47 -10.36 18.88
C ARG A 173 -0.08 -9.30 19.94
N ARG A 174 1.19 -8.86 20.03
CA ARG A 174 1.72 -8.12 21.19
C ARG A 174 2.14 -6.67 20.94
N LEU A 175 2.07 -6.14 19.74
CA LEU A 175 2.63 -4.80 19.45
C LEU A 175 1.67 -3.61 19.62
N PHE A 176 0.44 -3.84 20.07
CA PHE A 176 -0.49 -2.75 20.39
C PHE A 176 -1.26 -3.07 21.70
N ARG A 177 -0.60 -2.86 22.83
CA ARG A 177 -1.24 -2.61 24.10
C ARG A 177 -0.92 -1.21 24.58
#